data_bdb28594460f0e669da6e7648b17f7fa
#
_entry.id   bdb28594460f0e669da6e7648b17f7fa
#
_cell.length_a   1.000
_cell.length_b   1.000
_cell.length_c   1.000
_cell.angle_alpha   90.00
_cell.angle_beta   90.00
_cell.angle_gamma   90.00
#
_symmetry.space_group_name_H-M   'P 1'
#
loop_
_entity.id
_entity.type
_entity.pdbx_description
1 polymer ?
#
loop_
_entity_poly.entity_id
_entity_poly.type
_entity_poly.pdbx_seq_one_letter_code
_entity_poly.pdbx_strand_id
1 'polypeptide(L)'
;MKLRIIVACGCLVFLGPVMPHTARAQDNYEIQVYGYDQVEPHHTMVELHSNFTFEGSKTFQNGLLPTNHQLHETIEITHGFNAWFETGFYIFTSEKSGQGVQWVGDHIRPRVHVPKEWKWPVGLSLSNEIGYQRRKFSTDTWTWEIRPIVDKQAGRWYFSFNPAFDRSFHGQSVNQGVIFSPDFKLSYDFTKKITSGFEYYGAVGPATDFLPTGQQQHQIFPTIDLNLSPQWEVNLGLGVGMTHSTDHLIAKMILGYRFNF
;
A
#
# COMPACT_ATOMS: atom_id res chain seq x y z
N MET A 1 37.73 65.00 -11.16
CA MET A 1 37.74 63.61 -11.58
C MET A 1 37.29 62.75 -10.39
N LYS A 2 36.04 62.32 -10.33
CA LYS A 2 35.46 61.54 -9.20
C LYS A 2 35.38 60.08 -9.58
N LEU A 3 36.18 59.25 -8.93
CA LEU A 3 36.24 57.81 -9.08
C LEU A 3 35.01 57.16 -8.39
N ARG A 4 34.11 56.52 -9.16
CA ARG A 4 33.01 55.73 -8.60
C ARG A 4 33.46 54.27 -8.51
N ILE A 5 33.58 53.75 -7.29
CA ILE A 5 33.79 52.33 -7.00
C ILE A 5 32.42 51.64 -7.04
N ILE A 6 32.21 50.72 -8.01
CA ILE A 6 31.06 49.84 -8.05
C ILE A 6 31.44 48.58 -7.29
N VAL A 7 30.81 48.35 -6.13
CA VAL A 7 30.89 47.10 -5.39
C VAL A 7 29.83 46.15 -5.95
N ALA A 8 30.27 45.15 -6.72
CA ALA A 8 29.38 44.06 -7.15
C ALA A 8 29.26 43.03 -6.03
N CYS A 9 28.10 43.01 -5.39
CA CYS A 9 27.75 41.99 -4.40
C CYS A 9 27.32 40.72 -5.11
N GLY A 10 28.20 39.74 -5.27
CA GLY A 10 27.89 38.42 -5.83
C GLY A 10 27.15 37.56 -4.81
N CYS A 11 25.85 37.38 -4.96
CA CYS A 11 25.09 36.35 -4.24
C CYS A 11 25.49 34.96 -4.79
N LEU A 12 26.36 34.25 -4.07
CA LEU A 12 26.56 32.82 -4.28
C LEU A 12 25.33 32.10 -3.72
N VAL A 13 24.42 31.69 -4.63
CA VAL A 13 23.36 30.75 -4.31
C VAL A 13 24.00 29.38 -4.22
N PHE A 14 24.20 28.87 -3.02
CA PHE A 14 24.54 27.47 -2.77
C PHE A 14 23.32 26.62 -3.13
N LEU A 15 23.24 26.12 -4.36
CA LEU A 15 22.41 25.00 -4.74
C LEU A 15 23.04 23.73 -4.14
N GLY A 16 22.66 23.41 -2.89
CA GLY A 16 22.93 22.10 -2.33
C GLY A 16 22.27 21.03 -3.20
N PRO A 17 22.84 19.81 -3.30
CA PRO A 17 22.22 18.73 -4.04
C PRO A 17 20.85 18.43 -3.41
N VAL A 18 19.77 18.75 -4.15
CA VAL A 18 18.42 18.30 -3.79
C VAL A 18 18.43 16.80 -4.00
N MET A 19 18.59 16.04 -2.91
CA MET A 19 18.40 14.60 -2.95
C MET A 19 16.96 14.34 -3.39
N PRO A 20 16.72 13.56 -4.43
CA PRO A 20 15.35 13.23 -4.83
C PRO A 20 14.67 12.46 -3.69
N HIS A 21 13.70 13.08 -3.03
CA HIS A 21 12.80 12.40 -2.13
C HIS A 21 11.81 11.63 -3.01
N THR A 22 11.82 10.32 -2.95
CA THR A 22 10.80 9.49 -3.58
C THR A 22 9.72 9.19 -2.55
N ALA A 23 8.46 9.48 -2.87
CA ALA A 23 7.35 8.91 -2.12
C ALA A 23 7.42 7.39 -2.24
N ARG A 24 6.90 6.67 -1.26
CA ARG A 24 6.64 5.25 -1.37
C ARG A 24 5.17 5.04 -1.61
N ALA A 25 4.83 4.31 -2.65
CA ALA A 25 3.51 3.70 -2.80
C ALA A 25 3.37 2.58 -1.78
N GLN A 26 2.18 2.08 -1.71
CA GLN A 26 1.88 0.82 -1.07
C GLN A 26 2.99 -0.18 -1.37
N ASP A 27 3.47 -0.81 -0.35
CA ASP A 27 4.56 -1.77 -0.44
C ASP A 27 4.14 -2.92 -1.38
N ASN A 28 5.05 -3.38 -2.24
CA ASN A 28 4.77 -4.50 -3.16
C ASN A 28 4.35 -5.80 -2.45
N TYR A 29 4.45 -5.85 -1.13
CA TYR A 29 4.03 -7.00 -0.31
C TYR A 29 2.53 -7.02 -0.04
N GLU A 30 1.85 -5.88 -0.08
CA GLU A 30 0.43 -5.74 0.24
C GLU A 30 -0.26 -4.78 -0.74
N ILE A 31 -0.67 -5.30 -1.90
CA ILE A 31 -1.39 -4.52 -2.92
C ILE A 31 -2.89 -4.84 -2.80
N GLN A 32 -3.58 -4.12 -1.88
CA GLN A 32 -5.00 -4.33 -1.60
C GLN A 32 -5.70 -3.01 -1.26
N VAL A 33 -6.86 -2.76 -1.87
CA VAL A 33 -7.80 -1.75 -1.40
C VAL A 33 -8.82 -2.43 -0.51
N TYR A 34 -8.79 -2.11 0.77
CA TYR A 34 -9.66 -2.72 1.76
C TYR A 34 -11.11 -2.28 1.60
N GLY A 35 -12.02 -3.23 1.75
CA GLY A 35 -13.42 -2.96 2.00
C GLY A 35 -13.70 -2.82 3.51
N TYR A 36 -14.92 -2.41 3.81
CA TYR A 36 -15.42 -2.35 5.19
C TYR A 36 -15.62 -3.74 5.82
N ASP A 37 -15.86 -4.78 5.01
CA ASP A 37 -16.14 -6.12 5.51
C ASP A 37 -15.00 -6.60 6.42
N GLN A 38 -15.41 -7.13 7.59
CA GLN A 38 -14.49 -7.73 8.56
C GLN A 38 -14.61 -9.26 8.54
N VAL A 39 -13.62 -9.92 9.09
CA VAL A 39 -13.70 -11.34 9.45
C VAL A 39 -14.78 -11.50 10.54
N GLU A 40 -15.69 -12.44 10.36
CA GLU A 40 -16.80 -12.67 11.30
C GLU A 40 -16.28 -12.96 12.72
N PRO A 41 -17.04 -12.61 13.78
CA PRO A 41 -16.65 -12.89 15.15
C PRO A 41 -16.30 -14.36 15.36
N HIS A 42 -15.17 -14.62 16.02
CA HIS A 42 -14.63 -15.96 16.30
C HIS A 42 -14.22 -16.78 15.05
N HIS A 43 -14.07 -16.14 13.89
CA HIS A 43 -13.55 -16.74 12.69
C HIS A 43 -12.11 -16.25 12.42
N THR A 44 -11.39 -17.03 11.65
CA THR A 44 -10.03 -16.67 11.19
C THR A 44 -9.98 -16.75 9.67
N MET A 45 -9.39 -15.76 9.05
CA MET A 45 -9.09 -15.74 7.62
C MET A 45 -7.58 -15.84 7.44
N VAL A 46 -7.15 -16.65 6.47
CA VAL A 46 -5.76 -16.71 6.03
C VAL A 46 -5.72 -16.32 4.58
N GLU A 47 -4.89 -15.35 4.25
CA GLU A 47 -4.70 -14.83 2.89
C GLU A 47 -3.24 -14.98 2.47
N LEU A 48 -3.05 -15.37 1.22
CA LEU A 48 -1.79 -15.29 0.51
C LEU A 48 -1.89 -14.15 -0.51
N HIS A 49 -1.09 -13.10 -0.31
CA HIS A 49 -0.86 -12.08 -1.32
C HIS A 49 0.40 -12.47 -2.08
N SER A 50 0.29 -12.60 -3.39
CA SER A 50 1.38 -13.02 -4.27
C SER A 50 1.52 -11.98 -5.39
N ASN A 51 2.57 -11.17 -5.31
CA ASN A 51 2.78 -10.03 -6.19
C ASN A 51 4.11 -10.18 -6.93
N PHE A 52 4.06 -10.26 -8.26
CA PHE A 52 5.25 -10.40 -9.08
C PHE A 52 5.54 -9.13 -9.89
N THR A 53 6.71 -8.55 -9.66
CA THR A 53 7.18 -7.38 -10.40
C THR A 53 7.90 -7.82 -11.68
N PHE A 54 7.24 -7.67 -12.84
CA PHE A 54 7.84 -7.94 -14.16
C PHE A 54 8.84 -6.85 -14.55
N GLU A 55 8.45 -5.58 -14.33
CA GLU A 55 9.27 -4.42 -14.64
C GLU A 55 9.33 -3.49 -13.44
N GLY A 56 10.46 -3.48 -12.76
CA GLY A 56 10.74 -2.64 -11.60
C GLY A 56 12.16 -2.07 -11.61
N SER A 57 12.62 -1.62 -10.46
CA SER A 57 13.99 -1.12 -10.30
C SER A 57 15.00 -2.21 -10.61
N LYS A 58 16.02 -1.90 -11.43
CA LYS A 58 17.04 -2.87 -11.90
C LYS A 58 18.35 -2.78 -11.15
N THR A 59 18.54 -1.74 -10.35
CA THR A 59 19.81 -1.44 -9.69
C THR A 59 19.63 -1.36 -8.18
N PHE A 60 20.67 -1.76 -7.45
CA PHE A 60 20.75 -1.57 -6.01
C PHE A 60 20.90 -0.06 -5.71
N GLN A 61 19.94 0.53 -5.02
CA GLN A 61 19.93 1.96 -4.69
C GLN A 61 19.50 2.19 -3.25
N ASN A 62 20.12 3.15 -2.58
CA ASN A 62 19.80 3.53 -1.19
C ASN A 62 19.79 2.36 -0.19
N GLY A 63 20.53 1.29 -0.48
CA GLY A 63 20.56 0.07 0.34
C GLY A 63 19.42 -0.91 0.05
N LEU A 64 18.59 -0.64 -0.96
CA LEU A 64 17.46 -1.49 -1.35
C LEU A 64 17.83 -2.45 -2.48
N LEU A 65 17.32 -3.67 -2.38
CA LEU A 65 17.39 -4.65 -3.46
C LEU A 65 16.51 -4.22 -4.64
N PRO A 66 16.92 -4.50 -5.89
CA PRO A 66 16.11 -4.20 -7.06
C PRO A 66 14.86 -5.08 -7.10
N THR A 67 13.72 -4.48 -7.43
CA THR A 67 12.40 -5.15 -7.50
C THR A 67 12.15 -5.89 -8.82
N ASN A 68 12.92 -5.60 -9.86
CA ASN A 68 12.74 -6.21 -11.18
C ASN A 68 12.87 -7.75 -11.12
N HIS A 69 11.88 -8.47 -11.64
CA HIS A 69 11.72 -9.93 -11.58
C HIS A 69 11.78 -10.49 -10.14
N GLN A 70 11.09 -9.82 -9.23
CA GLN A 70 10.99 -10.22 -7.83
C GLN A 70 9.56 -10.63 -7.50
N LEU A 71 9.43 -11.75 -6.78
CA LEU A 71 8.20 -12.20 -6.17
C LEU A 71 8.13 -11.66 -4.74
N HIS A 72 7.00 -11.05 -4.40
CA HIS A 72 6.67 -10.54 -3.08
C HIS A 72 5.49 -11.35 -2.54
N GLU A 73 5.70 -12.05 -1.45
CA GLU A 73 4.69 -12.91 -0.84
C GLU A 73 4.36 -12.39 0.56
N THR A 74 3.06 -12.37 0.88
CA THR A 74 2.59 -12.05 2.21
C THR A 74 1.60 -13.11 2.67
N ILE A 75 1.83 -13.65 3.85
CA ILE A 75 0.83 -14.42 4.57
C ILE A 75 0.18 -13.49 5.58
N GLU A 76 -1.11 -13.24 5.41
CA GLU A 76 -1.94 -12.52 6.37
C GLU A 76 -2.82 -13.51 7.12
N ILE A 77 -2.87 -13.38 8.45
CA ILE A 77 -3.75 -14.15 9.33
C ILE A 77 -4.60 -13.15 10.10
N THR A 78 -5.87 -13.03 9.76
CA THR A 78 -6.80 -12.10 10.41
C THR A 78 -7.82 -12.86 11.26
N HIS A 79 -7.99 -12.44 12.52
CA HIS A 79 -8.98 -12.98 13.44
C HIS A 79 -10.00 -11.93 13.85
N GLY A 80 -11.29 -12.25 13.68
CA GLY A 80 -12.40 -11.44 14.16
C GLY A 80 -12.73 -11.78 15.63
N PHE A 81 -12.57 -10.80 16.53
CA PHE A 81 -12.85 -10.99 17.96
C PHE A 81 -14.34 -10.74 18.29
N ASN A 82 -14.93 -9.75 17.64
CA ASN A 82 -16.34 -9.37 17.84
C ASN A 82 -16.83 -8.54 16.64
N ALA A 83 -18.07 -8.04 16.70
CA ALA A 83 -18.72 -7.33 15.59
C ALA A 83 -18.08 -5.98 15.21
N TRP A 84 -17.10 -5.49 15.96
CA TRP A 84 -16.47 -4.19 15.72
C TRP A 84 -14.92 -4.21 15.74
N PHE A 85 -14.29 -5.38 16.01
CA PHE A 85 -12.84 -5.47 16.15
C PHE A 85 -12.27 -6.76 15.59
N GLU A 86 -11.23 -6.62 14.79
CA GLU A 86 -10.37 -7.70 14.29
C GLU A 86 -8.90 -7.31 14.39
N THR A 87 -8.01 -8.30 14.26
CA THR A 87 -6.56 -8.06 14.14
C THR A 87 -5.97 -8.99 13.08
N GLY A 88 -5.22 -8.41 12.14
CA GLY A 88 -4.38 -9.11 11.18
C GLY A 88 -2.93 -9.19 11.66
N PHE A 89 -2.27 -10.26 11.29
CA PHE A 89 -0.83 -10.44 11.44
C PHE A 89 -0.24 -10.82 10.09
N TYR A 90 0.84 -10.14 9.70
CA TYR A 90 1.48 -10.27 8.38
C TYR A 90 2.89 -10.82 8.50
N ILE A 91 3.23 -11.74 7.62
CA ILE A 91 4.60 -12.23 7.42
C ILE A 91 4.97 -11.95 5.96
N PHE A 92 5.94 -11.08 5.75
CA PHE A 92 6.43 -10.71 4.43
C PHE A 92 7.65 -11.53 4.04
N THR A 93 7.62 -12.09 2.85
CA THR A 93 8.76 -12.76 2.24
C THR A 93 8.99 -12.26 0.82
N SER A 94 10.18 -12.47 0.33
CA SER A 94 10.58 -12.09 -1.03
C SER A 94 11.42 -13.19 -1.63
N GLU A 95 11.15 -13.49 -2.91
CA GLU A 95 11.95 -14.44 -3.67
C GLU A 95 12.46 -13.81 -4.96
N LYS A 96 13.73 -14.05 -5.24
CA LYS A 96 14.38 -13.68 -6.49
C LYS A 96 15.30 -14.79 -6.96
N SER A 97 15.32 -15.04 -8.27
CA SER A 97 16.20 -16.06 -8.88
C SER A 97 17.65 -15.89 -8.42
N GLY A 98 18.24 -16.97 -7.94
CA GLY A 98 19.60 -17.02 -7.40
C GLY A 98 19.77 -16.51 -5.98
N GLN A 99 18.73 -15.97 -5.33
CA GLN A 99 18.79 -15.46 -3.95
C GLN A 99 17.95 -16.29 -2.97
N GLY A 100 17.02 -17.11 -3.48
CA GLY A 100 16.07 -17.89 -2.69
C GLY A 100 15.06 -17.02 -1.92
N VAL A 101 14.25 -17.68 -1.11
CA VAL A 101 13.25 -17.03 -0.26
C VAL A 101 13.92 -16.31 0.91
N GLN A 102 13.52 -15.07 1.15
CA GLN A 102 14.05 -14.25 2.23
C GLN A 102 12.91 -13.66 3.04
N TRP A 103 12.96 -13.79 4.36
CA TRP A 103 12.10 -13.03 5.25
C TRP A 103 12.40 -11.53 5.11
N VAL A 104 11.33 -10.73 5.01
CA VAL A 104 11.37 -9.28 4.82
C VAL A 104 11.00 -8.55 6.10
N GLY A 105 9.92 -8.96 6.76
CA GLY A 105 9.42 -8.31 7.95
C GLY A 105 8.09 -8.88 8.39
N ASP A 106 7.53 -8.28 9.42
CA ASP A 106 6.23 -8.64 10.01
C ASP A 106 5.49 -7.38 10.44
N HIS A 107 4.17 -7.37 10.25
CA HIS A 107 3.30 -6.31 10.73
C HIS A 107 2.14 -6.87 11.55
N ILE A 108 1.55 -6.02 12.39
CA ILE A 108 0.29 -6.29 13.08
C ILE A 108 -0.70 -5.17 12.75
N ARG A 109 -1.95 -5.54 12.47
CA ARG A 109 -3.00 -4.63 12.00
C ARG A 109 -4.29 -4.75 12.81
N PRO A 110 -4.38 -4.15 14.01
CA PRO A 110 -5.66 -3.97 14.67
C PRO A 110 -6.58 -3.04 13.87
N ARG A 111 -7.84 -3.44 13.72
CA ARG A 111 -8.85 -2.71 12.95
C ARG A 111 -10.18 -2.67 13.69
N VAL A 112 -10.79 -1.47 13.72
CA VAL A 112 -12.12 -1.26 14.29
C VAL A 112 -13.12 -0.92 13.19
N HIS A 113 -14.35 -1.38 13.34
CA HIS A 113 -15.44 -1.23 12.39
C HIS A 113 -16.67 -0.63 13.04
N VAL A 114 -17.44 0.13 12.26
CA VAL A 114 -18.79 0.47 12.63
C VAL A 114 -19.66 -0.79 12.47
N PRO A 115 -20.33 -1.28 13.52
CA PRO A 115 -21.15 -2.50 13.43
C PRO A 115 -22.26 -2.41 12.37
N LYS A 116 -22.51 -3.49 11.62
CA LYS A 116 -23.55 -3.55 10.57
C LYS A 116 -24.96 -3.27 11.10
N GLU A 117 -25.20 -3.58 12.37
CA GLU A 117 -26.47 -3.35 13.07
C GLU A 117 -26.84 -1.86 13.17
N TRP A 118 -25.84 -0.97 13.11
CA TRP A 118 -26.07 0.48 13.13
C TRP A 118 -26.63 1.03 11.81
N LYS A 119 -26.62 0.22 10.75
CA LYS A 119 -27.22 0.55 9.43
C LYS A 119 -26.75 1.90 8.88
N TRP A 120 -25.49 2.20 9.00
CA TRP A 120 -24.92 3.42 8.42
C TRP A 120 -25.03 3.40 6.90
N PRO A 121 -25.13 4.58 6.25
CA PRO A 121 -25.29 4.67 4.79
C PRO A 121 -24.05 4.24 4.00
N VAL A 122 -22.91 4.11 4.67
CA VAL A 122 -21.62 3.66 4.15
C VAL A 122 -20.99 2.69 5.14
N GLY A 123 -20.17 1.77 4.67
CA GLY A 123 -19.25 1.02 5.50
C GLY A 123 -18.13 1.94 5.99
N LEU A 124 -17.74 1.81 7.26
CA LEU A 124 -16.69 2.62 7.85
C LEU A 124 -15.84 1.79 8.81
N SER A 125 -14.54 1.81 8.61
CA SER A 125 -13.58 1.21 9.54
C SER A 125 -12.30 2.04 9.64
N LEU A 126 -11.52 1.78 10.68
CA LEU A 126 -10.22 2.39 10.91
C LEU A 126 -9.20 1.30 11.17
N SER A 127 -8.29 1.13 10.23
CA SER A 127 -7.13 0.25 10.35
C SER A 127 -5.96 1.00 10.94
N ASN A 128 -5.21 0.32 11.80
CA ASN A 128 -3.90 0.75 12.27
C ASN A 128 -2.93 -0.38 12.01
N GLU A 129 -1.81 -0.10 11.38
CA GLU A 129 -0.81 -1.09 11.09
C GLU A 129 0.56 -0.62 11.58
N ILE A 130 1.25 -1.46 12.33
CA ILE A 130 2.60 -1.19 12.80
C ILE A 130 3.47 -2.41 12.55
N GLY A 131 4.69 -2.17 12.09
CA GLY A 131 5.58 -3.30 11.89
C GLY A 131 7.00 -2.95 11.48
N TYR A 132 7.72 -4.01 11.25
CA TYR A 132 9.14 -4.00 10.94
C TYR A 132 9.42 -4.58 9.57
N GLN A 133 10.29 -3.91 8.81
CA GLN A 133 10.88 -4.43 7.58
C GLN A 133 12.40 -4.27 7.60
N ARG A 134 13.10 -5.26 7.04
CA ARG A 134 14.57 -5.27 6.96
C ARG A 134 15.08 -4.19 6.01
N ARG A 135 16.18 -3.55 6.40
CA ARG A 135 16.79 -2.40 5.69
C ARG A 135 17.04 -2.61 4.19
N LYS A 136 17.29 -3.83 3.74
CA LYS A 136 17.51 -4.13 2.32
C LYS A 136 16.24 -4.19 1.46
N PHE A 137 15.06 -4.20 2.10
CA PHE A 137 13.76 -4.17 1.43
C PHE A 137 13.02 -2.86 1.66
N SER A 138 13.32 -2.16 2.74
CA SER A 138 12.70 -0.90 3.09
C SER A 138 13.72 0.11 3.59
N THR A 139 13.65 1.37 3.09
CA THR A 139 14.45 2.48 3.65
C THR A 139 13.99 2.86 5.06
N ASP A 140 12.74 2.54 5.39
CA ASP A 140 12.11 2.79 6.67
C ASP A 140 11.79 1.44 7.33
N THR A 141 12.49 1.13 8.43
CA THR A 141 12.45 -0.21 9.02
C THR A 141 11.36 -0.39 10.05
N TRP A 142 10.88 0.68 10.66
CA TRP A 142 9.74 0.70 11.55
C TRP A 142 8.76 1.77 11.08
N THR A 143 7.54 1.34 10.78
CA THR A 143 6.48 2.20 10.27
C THR A 143 5.19 2.01 11.04
N TRP A 144 4.35 3.02 11.01
CA TRP A 144 2.99 3.01 11.50
C TRP A 144 2.09 3.64 10.44
N GLU A 145 1.07 2.92 10.04
CA GLU A 145 0.02 3.38 9.15
C GLU A 145 -1.30 3.55 9.93
N ILE A 146 -2.02 4.62 9.63
CA ILE A 146 -3.43 4.79 9.98
C ILE A 146 -4.20 4.88 8.68
N ARG A 147 -5.17 3.97 8.47
CA ARG A 147 -5.97 3.88 7.24
C ARG A 147 -7.45 3.90 7.56
N PRO A 148 -8.13 5.07 7.47
CA PRO A 148 -9.58 5.13 7.38
C PRO A 148 -10.04 4.38 6.12
N ILE A 149 -11.13 3.63 6.23
CA ILE A 149 -11.71 2.87 5.12
C ILE A 149 -13.16 3.27 5.03
N VAL A 150 -13.58 3.75 3.86
CA VAL A 150 -14.97 4.11 3.57
C VAL A 150 -15.39 3.40 2.30
N ASP A 151 -16.43 2.59 2.37
CA ASP A 151 -16.92 1.90 1.18
C ASP A 151 -18.44 1.98 1.01
N LYS A 152 -18.91 1.64 -0.16
CA LYS A 152 -20.32 1.55 -0.48
C LYS A 152 -20.61 0.63 -1.66
N GLN A 153 -21.56 -0.28 -1.44
CA GLN A 153 -22.26 -0.98 -2.52
C GLN A 153 -23.49 -0.16 -2.95
N ALA A 154 -23.57 0.18 -4.24
CA ALA A 154 -24.69 0.91 -4.84
C ALA A 154 -25.24 0.10 -6.05
N GLY A 155 -26.21 -0.76 -5.80
CA GLY A 155 -26.67 -1.73 -6.78
C GLY A 155 -25.56 -2.72 -7.15
N ARG A 156 -25.12 -2.70 -8.41
CA ARG A 156 -24.02 -3.55 -8.92
C ARG A 156 -22.65 -2.86 -8.87
N TRP A 157 -22.59 -1.59 -8.45
CA TRP A 157 -21.35 -0.84 -8.32
C TRP A 157 -20.85 -0.89 -6.89
N TYR A 158 -19.54 -1.10 -6.73
CA TYR A 158 -18.84 -1.02 -5.47
C TYR A 158 -17.75 0.03 -5.52
N PHE A 159 -17.67 0.82 -4.44
CA PHE A 159 -16.68 1.88 -4.25
C PHE A 159 -16.00 1.66 -2.91
N SER A 160 -14.68 1.76 -2.88
CA SER A 160 -13.92 1.87 -1.63
C SER A 160 -12.85 2.95 -1.75
N PHE A 161 -12.66 3.71 -0.67
CA PHE A 161 -11.63 4.72 -0.54
C PHE A 161 -10.89 4.53 0.78
N ASN A 162 -9.56 4.39 0.69
CA ASN A 162 -8.66 4.17 1.81
C ASN A 162 -7.59 5.27 1.83
N PRO A 163 -7.83 6.44 2.44
CA PRO A 163 -6.78 7.43 2.67
C PRO A 163 -5.82 6.93 3.75
N ALA A 164 -4.67 6.39 3.37
CA ALA A 164 -3.65 5.95 4.31
C ALA A 164 -2.70 7.09 4.68
N PHE A 165 -2.27 7.08 5.94
CA PHE A 165 -1.34 8.04 6.53
C PHE A 165 -0.21 7.26 7.21
N ASP A 166 0.99 7.34 6.63
CA ASP A 166 2.16 6.58 7.04
C ASP A 166 3.13 7.43 7.84
N ARG A 167 3.67 6.88 8.92
CA ARG A 167 4.70 7.49 9.72
C ARG A 167 5.88 6.55 9.90
N SER A 168 7.07 6.98 9.49
CA SER A 168 8.31 6.28 9.81
C SER A 168 8.80 6.63 11.22
N PHE A 169 9.14 5.60 12.01
CA PHE A 169 9.80 5.76 13.31
C PHE A 169 11.31 5.53 13.23
N HIS A 170 11.76 4.78 12.22
CA HIS A 170 13.16 4.51 12.02
C HIS A 170 13.48 4.30 10.54
N GLY A 171 14.34 5.15 9.98
CA GLY A 171 14.75 5.09 8.58
C GLY A 171 14.97 6.48 7.97
N GLN A 172 14.91 6.55 6.64
CA GLN A 172 15.20 7.78 5.90
C GLN A 172 14.09 8.82 5.99
N SER A 173 12.85 8.38 6.15
CA SER A 173 11.65 9.26 6.13
C SER A 173 11.22 9.75 7.51
N VAL A 174 11.98 9.47 8.58
CA VAL A 174 11.65 9.89 9.97
C VAL A 174 11.36 11.39 10.07
N ASN A 175 12.10 12.22 9.34
CA ASN A 175 11.97 13.68 9.36
C ASN A 175 11.01 14.24 8.31
N GLN A 176 10.41 13.39 7.46
CA GLN A 176 9.49 13.85 6.40
C GLN A 176 8.06 14.09 6.90
N GLY A 177 7.75 13.71 8.14
CA GLY A 177 6.41 13.84 8.71
C GLY A 177 5.51 12.64 8.37
N VAL A 178 4.24 12.90 8.18
CA VAL A 178 3.23 11.91 7.79
C VAL A 178 3.13 11.90 6.27
N ILE A 179 3.29 10.74 5.66
CA ILE A 179 3.12 10.52 4.22
C ILE A 179 1.65 10.21 3.94
N PHE A 180 1.10 10.77 2.87
CA PHE A 180 -0.27 10.50 2.43
C PHE A 180 -0.27 9.55 1.23
N SER A 181 -0.96 8.42 1.38
CA SER A 181 -1.04 7.33 0.40
C SER A 181 -2.51 6.98 0.15
N PRO A 182 -3.20 7.65 -0.80
CA PRO A 182 -4.59 7.37 -1.11
C PRO A 182 -4.74 6.13 -1.99
N ASP A 183 -5.62 5.21 -1.59
CA ASP A 183 -6.01 4.05 -2.38
C ASP A 183 -7.51 4.09 -2.69
N PHE A 184 -7.89 3.59 -3.85
CA PHE A 184 -9.27 3.62 -4.33
C PHE A 184 -9.61 2.37 -5.15
N LYS A 185 -10.81 1.81 -4.94
CA LYS A 185 -11.40 0.74 -5.76
C LYS A 185 -12.75 1.17 -6.33
N LEU A 186 -12.93 0.91 -7.61
CA LEU A 186 -14.21 0.98 -8.31
C LEU A 186 -14.43 -0.32 -9.05
N SER A 187 -15.49 -1.05 -8.73
CA SER A 187 -15.80 -2.30 -9.39
C SER A 187 -17.29 -2.47 -9.68
N TYR A 188 -17.60 -3.43 -10.57
CA TYR A 188 -18.94 -3.73 -11.02
C TYR A 188 -19.18 -5.23 -11.01
N ASP A 189 -20.32 -5.66 -10.44
CA ASP A 189 -20.76 -7.05 -10.40
C ASP A 189 -21.36 -7.46 -11.75
N PHE A 190 -20.56 -8.04 -12.62
CA PHE A 190 -21.05 -8.58 -13.91
C PHE A 190 -21.99 -9.76 -13.70
N THR A 191 -21.65 -10.61 -12.75
CA THR A 191 -22.45 -11.72 -12.28
C THR A 191 -22.33 -11.84 -10.76
N LYS A 192 -23.05 -12.80 -10.13
CA LYS A 192 -22.88 -13.12 -8.71
C LYS A 192 -21.50 -13.71 -8.38
N LYS A 193 -20.75 -14.17 -9.39
CA LYS A 193 -19.46 -14.84 -9.23
C LYS A 193 -18.29 -14.04 -9.75
N ILE A 194 -18.53 -13.01 -10.55
CA ILE A 194 -17.47 -12.23 -11.21
C ILE A 194 -17.75 -10.76 -11.01
N THR A 195 -16.87 -10.12 -10.30
CA THR A 195 -16.77 -8.67 -10.17
C THR A 195 -15.50 -8.22 -10.86
N SER A 196 -15.51 -7.11 -11.59
CA SER A 196 -14.32 -6.56 -12.21
C SER A 196 -14.32 -5.04 -12.12
N GLY A 197 -13.13 -4.45 -12.10
CA GLY A 197 -12.99 -3.01 -11.96
C GLY A 197 -11.55 -2.55 -11.99
N PHE A 198 -11.31 -1.46 -11.29
CA PHE A 198 -9.99 -0.86 -11.18
C PHE A 198 -9.67 -0.56 -9.72
N GLU A 199 -8.41 -0.76 -9.37
CA GLU A 199 -7.83 -0.28 -8.13
C GLU A 199 -6.73 0.72 -8.47
N TYR A 200 -6.66 1.79 -7.70
CA TYR A 200 -5.63 2.79 -7.78
C TYR A 200 -4.89 2.85 -6.45
N TYR A 201 -3.57 2.98 -6.54
CA TYR A 201 -2.66 3.13 -5.41
C TYR A 201 -1.78 4.33 -5.63
N GLY A 202 -1.73 5.21 -4.62
CA GLY A 202 -0.95 6.42 -4.67
C GLY A 202 -0.03 6.58 -3.45
N ALA A 203 1.10 7.26 -3.64
CA ALA A 203 1.84 7.89 -2.56
C ALA A 203 2.31 9.26 -3.04
N VAL A 204 1.72 10.30 -2.45
CA VAL A 204 1.91 11.66 -2.94
C VAL A 204 2.96 12.44 -2.14
N GLY A 205 3.48 11.85 -1.08
CA GLY A 205 4.49 12.47 -0.23
C GLY A 205 3.94 13.00 1.08
N PRO A 206 4.68 13.87 1.78
CA PRO A 206 4.26 14.44 3.05
C PRO A 206 2.91 15.14 2.93
N ALA A 207 1.99 14.86 3.86
CA ALA A 207 0.62 15.40 3.83
C ALA A 207 0.55 16.94 3.87
N THR A 208 1.63 17.60 4.34
CA THR A 208 1.76 19.05 4.42
C THR A 208 2.47 19.69 3.22
N ASP A 209 3.16 18.86 2.38
CA ASP A 209 3.94 19.36 1.24
C ASP A 209 4.11 18.22 0.22
N PHE A 210 3.13 18.07 -0.67
CA PHE A 210 3.13 17.01 -1.68
C PHE A 210 4.33 17.12 -2.61
N LEU A 211 4.93 15.98 -2.93
CA LEU A 211 6.04 15.90 -3.86
C LEU A 211 5.61 16.32 -5.28
N PRO A 212 6.57 16.77 -6.11
CA PRO A 212 6.33 16.91 -7.55
C PRO A 212 5.83 15.59 -8.15
N THR A 213 4.88 15.63 -9.08
CA THR A 213 4.22 14.44 -9.66
C THR A 213 5.19 13.36 -10.15
N GLY A 214 6.34 13.74 -10.72
CA GLY A 214 7.36 12.78 -11.16
C GLY A 214 8.04 12.00 -10.02
N GLN A 215 7.93 12.46 -8.77
CA GLN A 215 8.47 11.82 -7.56
C GLN A 215 7.36 11.10 -6.77
N GLN A 216 6.09 11.35 -7.08
CA GLN A 216 4.97 10.62 -6.52
C GLN A 216 4.88 9.23 -7.15
N GLN A 217 4.26 8.30 -6.44
CA GLN A 217 3.94 6.99 -6.98
C GLN A 217 2.46 6.92 -7.31
N HIS A 218 2.16 6.37 -8.47
CA HIS A 218 0.81 6.18 -8.99
C HIS A 218 0.77 4.86 -9.75
N GLN A 219 -0.11 3.96 -9.32
CA GLN A 219 -0.35 2.67 -9.98
C GLN A 219 -1.83 2.47 -10.21
N ILE A 220 -2.18 1.84 -11.32
CA ILE A 220 -3.55 1.44 -11.63
C ILE A 220 -3.57 -0.05 -11.97
N PHE A 221 -4.53 -0.77 -11.40
CA PHE A 221 -4.72 -2.20 -11.57
C PHE A 221 -6.14 -2.46 -12.10
N PRO A 222 -6.35 -2.82 -13.36
CA PRO A 222 -7.51 -3.63 -13.74
C PRO A 222 -7.54 -4.89 -12.89
N THR A 223 -8.70 -5.18 -12.28
CA THR A 223 -8.85 -6.30 -11.35
C THR A 223 -10.08 -7.14 -11.64
N ILE A 224 -10.01 -8.40 -11.23
CA ILE A 224 -11.13 -9.34 -11.23
C ILE A 224 -11.20 -9.99 -9.85
N ASP A 225 -12.37 -9.90 -9.20
CA ASP A 225 -12.70 -10.64 -8.00
C ASP A 225 -13.56 -11.85 -8.38
N LEU A 226 -13.18 -13.04 -7.91
CA LEU A 226 -13.91 -14.28 -8.15
C LEU A 226 -14.61 -14.74 -6.88
N ASN A 227 -15.92 -14.56 -6.80
CA ASN A 227 -16.78 -14.95 -5.69
C ASN A 227 -17.15 -16.45 -5.83
N LEU A 228 -16.19 -17.34 -5.56
CA LEU A 228 -16.34 -18.78 -5.74
C LEU A 228 -17.28 -19.37 -4.67
N SER A 229 -17.11 -18.99 -3.43
CA SER A 229 -17.97 -19.31 -2.28
C SER A 229 -17.74 -18.29 -1.16
N PRO A 230 -18.60 -18.24 -0.12
CA PRO A 230 -18.41 -17.33 1.02
C PRO A 230 -17.08 -17.53 1.79
N GLN A 231 -16.47 -18.72 1.67
CA GLN A 231 -15.21 -19.04 2.33
C GLN A 231 -13.99 -18.54 1.56
N TRP A 232 -14.10 -18.45 0.22
CA TRP A 232 -12.97 -18.09 -0.63
C TRP A 232 -13.00 -16.63 -1.03
N GLU A 233 -11.85 -16.01 -0.93
CA GLU A 233 -11.55 -14.71 -1.55
C GLU A 233 -10.49 -14.90 -2.63
N VAL A 234 -10.76 -14.40 -3.83
CA VAL A 234 -9.81 -14.44 -4.94
C VAL A 234 -9.86 -13.11 -5.67
N ASN A 235 -8.76 -12.36 -5.61
CA ASN A 235 -8.56 -11.12 -6.36
C ASN A 235 -7.34 -11.26 -7.25
N LEU A 236 -7.47 -10.91 -8.52
CA LEU A 236 -6.40 -10.94 -9.52
C LEU A 236 -6.29 -9.56 -10.16
N GLY A 237 -5.07 -9.10 -10.42
CA GLY A 237 -4.85 -7.81 -11.08
C GLY A 237 -3.52 -7.75 -11.83
N LEU A 238 -3.48 -6.86 -12.83
CA LEU A 238 -2.27 -6.53 -13.55
C LEU A 238 -2.07 -5.01 -13.48
N GLY A 239 -1.06 -4.56 -12.76
CA GLY A 239 -0.84 -3.16 -12.45
C GLY A 239 0.18 -2.50 -13.36
N VAL A 240 -0.10 -1.25 -13.70
CA VAL A 240 0.80 -0.38 -14.45
C VAL A 240 1.18 0.84 -13.61
N GLY A 241 2.48 1.04 -13.42
CA GLY A 241 3.02 2.26 -12.81
C GLY A 241 3.01 3.42 -13.80
N MET A 242 2.48 4.56 -13.36
CA MET A 242 2.29 5.74 -14.21
C MET A 242 3.39 6.79 -14.07
N THR A 243 4.30 6.61 -13.11
CA THR A 243 5.42 7.55 -12.84
C THR A 243 6.76 6.83 -12.77
N HIS A 244 7.84 7.58 -12.89
CA HIS A 244 9.20 7.02 -12.79
C HIS A 244 9.56 6.48 -11.40
N SER A 245 8.83 6.90 -10.37
CA SER A 245 9.03 6.44 -8.98
C SER A 245 8.28 5.16 -8.66
N THR A 246 7.60 4.55 -9.64
CA THR A 246 6.75 3.38 -9.49
C THR A 246 7.32 2.20 -10.27
N ASP A 247 7.19 0.98 -9.76
CA ASP A 247 7.41 -0.22 -10.57
C ASP A 247 6.41 -0.24 -11.73
N HIS A 248 6.89 -0.55 -12.95
CA HIS A 248 6.11 -0.30 -14.17
C HIS A 248 5.08 -1.37 -14.49
N LEU A 249 5.36 -2.64 -14.14
CA LEU A 249 4.44 -3.75 -14.43
C LEU A 249 4.47 -4.78 -13.30
N ILE A 250 3.32 -4.97 -12.65
CA ILE A 250 3.16 -5.87 -11.51
C ILE A 250 1.91 -6.72 -11.73
N ALA A 251 2.02 -8.05 -11.59
CA ALA A 251 0.86 -8.91 -11.38
C ALA A 251 0.61 -9.06 -9.89
N LYS A 252 -0.66 -9.04 -9.49
CA LYS A 252 -1.07 -9.34 -8.12
C LYS A 252 -2.10 -10.46 -8.07
N MET A 253 -2.05 -11.23 -7.00
CA MET A 253 -3.05 -12.22 -6.62
C MET A 253 -3.27 -12.16 -5.12
N ILE A 254 -4.52 -12.18 -4.70
CA ILE A 254 -4.90 -12.45 -3.31
C ILE A 254 -5.74 -13.72 -3.33
N LEU A 255 -5.36 -14.68 -2.49
CA LEU A 255 -6.09 -15.92 -2.27
C LEU A 255 -6.34 -16.09 -0.78
N GLY A 256 -7.59 -15.90 -0.36
CA GLY A 256 -8.01 -15.97 1.03
C GLY A 256 -8.95 -17.14 1.30
N TYR A 257 -8.87 -17.69 2.51
CA TYR A 257 -9.80 -18.70 2.99
C TYR A 257 -10.23 -18.40 4.43
N ARG A 258 -11.56 -18.43 4.65
CA ARG A 258 -12.19 -18.20 5.96
C ARG A 258 -12.47 -19.53 6.65
N PHE A 259 -11.88 -19.69 7.83
CA PHE A 259 -12.05 -20.85 8.69
C PHE A 259 -13.09 -20.54 9.76
N ASN A 260 -13.96 -21.53 9.98
CA ASN A 260 -14.94 -21.53 11.07
C ASN A 260 -14.35 -22.41 12.19
N PHE A 261 -13.93 -21.82 13.28
CA PHE A 261 -13.44 -22.55 14.45
C PHE A 261 -14.41 -22.36 15.61
#